data_44929e078850ef7cfdb6bd93b14d9a99
#
_entry.id   44929e078850ef7cfdb6bd93b14d9a99
#
_cell.length_a   1.000
_cell.length_b   1.000
_cell.length_c   1.000
_cell.angle_alpha   90.00
_cell.angle_beta   90.00
_cell.angle_gamma   90.00
#
_symmetry.space_group_name_H-M   'P 1'
#
loop_
_entity.id
_entity.type
_entity.pdbx_description
1 polymer ?
#
loop_
_entity_poly.entity_id
_entity_poly.type
_entity_poly.pdbx_seq_one_letter_code
_entity_poly.pdbx_strand_id
1 'polypeptide(L)'
;MEYLTYGYMIDNVALLITGTLHERDTRELLERCHPLGWFETMPVLCVATNIEELYNSVLIETPLAPYFKGSLSHQDLDELNIEIIRNTLYKNYLEDFHNWVNTDPEIAGTPTSDVMSEVLEFEADRRSINISLNSFGTELSKADRKKLYPSLGKLHPEGTMMLSRADDVEGVRIAVESVAEYKSFFDQTGLSQGGGGAVGNMAGGTGGESRSLEDLFYQKEMEISKLAFTYQFTHAVVYAWVKLREQVRNQRDASDTC
;
A
#
# COMPACT_ATOMS: atom_id res chain seq x y z
N MET A 1 -5.56 -17.29 -5.37
CA MET A 1 -4.83 -17.41 -4.08
C MET A 1 -3.47 -16.75 -4.16
N GLU A 2 -2.76 -16.85 -5.26
CA GLU A 2 -1.41 -16.25 -5.43
C GLU A 2 -1.41 -14.73 -5.22
N TYR A 3 -2.32 -14.00 -5.84
CA TYR A 3 -2.42 -12.55 -5.66
C TYR A 3 -2.54 -12.10 -4.20
N LEU A 4 -3.17 -12.90 -3.34
CA LEU A 4 -3.28 -12.60 -1.91
C LEU A 4 -1.89 -12.57 -1.24
N THR A 5 -0.96 -13.39 -1.70
CA THR A 5 0.38 -13.49 -1.10
C THR A 5 1.37 -12.44 -1.61
N TYR A 6 1.12 -11.87 -2.80
CA TYR A 6 2.06 -10.94 -3.44
C TYR A 6 2.26 -9.64 -2.64
N GLY A 7 1.21 -9.10 -2.01
CA GLY A 7 1.35 -7.95 -1.13
C GLY A 7 2.33 -8.20 0.03
N TYR A 8 2.22 -9.37 0.67
CA TYR A 8 3.13 -9.78 1.74
C TYR A 8 4.55 -10.05 1.23
N MET A 9 4.68 -10.60 0.01
CA MET A 9 5.99 -10.79 -0.62
C MET A 9 6.67 -9.45 -0.88
N ILE A 10 5.93 -8.44 -1.36
CA ILE A 10 6.47 -7.09 -1.59
C ILE A 10 6.97 -6.49 -0.27
N ASP A 11 6.20 -6.60 0.81
CA ASP A 11 6.60 -6.08 2.13
C ASP A 11 7.83 -6.81 2.68
N ASN A 12 7.89 -8.14 2.53
CA ASN A 12 9.06 -8.93 2.91
C ASN A 12 10.30 -8.53 2.12
N VAL A 13 10.19 -8.38 0.80
CA VAL A 13 11.31 -7.94 -0.05
C VAL A 13 11.79 -6.55 0.36
N ALA A 14 10.87 -5.60 0.58
CA ALA A 14 11.22 -4.26 1.04
C ALA A 14 11.92 -4.28 2.41
N LEU A 15 11.46 -5.13 3.35
CA LEU A 15 12.09 -5.33 4.65
C LEU A 15 13.51 -5.88 4.51
N LEU A 16 13.71 -6.88 3.65
CA LEU A 16 15.02 -7.51 3.42
C LEU A 16 15.99 -6.54 2.76
N ILE A 17 15.56 -5.80 1.74
CA ILE A 17 16.39 -4.77 1.08
C ILE A 17 16.84 -3.74 2.13
N THR A 18 15.89 -3.17 2.88
CA THR A 18 16.18 -2.18 3.91
C THR A 18 17.12 -2.73 4.98
N GLY A 19 16.89 -3.95 5.44
CA GLY A 19 17.70 -4.57 6.47
C GLY A 19 19.12 -4.87 6.02
N THR A 20 19.28 -5.33 4.78
CA THR A 20 20.60 -5.62 4.19
C THR A 20 21.41 -4.34 4.03
N LEU A 21 20.80 -3.25 3.57
CA LEU A 21 21.44 -1.94 3.46
C LEU A 21 21.92 -1.39 4.81
N HIS A 22 21.22 -1.68 5.88
CA HIS A 22 21.57 -1.26 7.24
C HIS A 22 22.39 -2.31 8.00
N GLU A 23 22.94 -3.30 7.33
CA GLU A 23 23.78 -4.36 7.90
C GLU A 23 23.13 -5.08 9.11
N ARG A 24 21.81 -5.25 9.10
CA ARG A 24 21.08 -5.94 10.16
C ARG A 24 21.27 -7.44 10.08
N ASP A 25 21.12 -8.11 11.23
CA ASP A 25 21.23 -9.57 11.30
C ASP A 25 20.16 -10.25 10.43
N THR A 26 20.63 -11.08 9.51
CA THR A 26 19.80 -11.83 8.56
C THR A 26 18.74 -12.70 9.23
N ARG A 27 19.06 -13.30 10.39
CA ARG A 27 18.13 -14.15 11.13
C ARG A 27 16.98 -13.32 11.69
N GLU A 28 17.32 -12.17 12.30
CA GLU A 28 16.30 -11.24 12.80
C GLU A 28 15.38 -10.77 11.68
N LEU A 29 15.93 -10.46 10.50
CA LEU A 29 15.13 -10.04 9.35
C LEU A 29 14.18 -11.13 8.86
N LEU A 30 14.65 -12.38 8.75
CA LEU A 30 13.82 -13.50 8.33
C LEU A 30 12.70 -13.82 9.34
N GLU A 31 12.98 -13.70 10.64
CA GLU A 31 11.96 -13.89 11.70
C GLU A 31 10.87 -12.81 11.66
N ARG A 32 11.18 -11.62 11.16
CA ARG A 32 10.23 -10.51 11.01
C ARG A 32 9.41 -10.59 9.73
N CYS A 33 9.80 -11.42 8.78
CA CYS A 33 9.08 -11.59 7.53
C CYS A 33 7.70 -12.21 7.77
N HIS A 34 6.70 -11.70 7.05
CA HIS A 34 5.35 -12.23 7.14
C HIS A 34 5.27 -13.63 6.49
N PRO A 35 4.71 -14.63 7.18
CA PRO A 35 4.71 -16.01 6.69
C PRO A 35 3.94 -16.22 5.38
N LEU A 36 2.89 -15.44 5.11
CA LEU A 36 2.17 -15.50 3.83
C LEU A 36 2.96 -14.91 2.66
N GLY A 37 3.98 -14.12 2.93
CA GLY A 37 4.90 -13.58 1.91
C GLY A 37 6.16 -14.40 1.75
N TRP A 38 6.21 -15.62 2.31
CA TRP A 38 7.37 -16.49 2.18
C TRP A 38 7.46 -17.10 0.78
N PHE A 39 8.65 -17.13 0.20
CA PHE A 39 8.97 -17.82 -1.03
C PHE A 39 10.35 -18.50 -0.92
N GLU A 40 10.60 -19.50 -1.77
CA GLU A 40 11.70 -20.46 -1.60
C GLU A 40 13.09 -19.80 -1.66
N THR A 41 13.24 -18.77 -2.47
CA THR A 41 14.51 -18.06 -2.67
C THR A 41 14.75 -16.90 -1.68
N MET A 42 13.82 -16.64 -0.74
CA MET A 42 13.94 -15.56 0.22
C MET A 42 15.26 -15.57 1.03
N PRO A 43 15.80 -16.72 1.49
CA PRO A 43 17.10 -16.76 2.18
C PRO A 43 18.27 -16.29 1.31
N VAL A 44 18.17 -16.43 -0.01
CA VAL A 44 19.20 -15.98 -0.96
C VAL A 44 19.28 -14.45 -0.98
N LEU A 45 18.17 -13.76 -0.81
CA LEU A 45 18.12 -12.31 -0.74
C LEU A 45 18.90 -11.74 0.47
N CYS A 46 19.00 -12.52 1.54
CA CYS A 46 19.73 -12.12 2.74
C CYS A 46 21.25 -12.29 2.64
N VAL A 47 21.73 -12.97 1.60
CA VAL A 47 23.19 -13.22 1.39
C VAL A 47 23.77 -12.25 0.38
N ALA A 48 22.92 -11.48 -0.31
CA ALA A 48 23.34 -10.48 -1.27
C ALA A 48 24.21 -9.41 -0.57
N THR A 49 25.38 -9.16 -1.14
CA THR A 49 26.38 -8.24 -0.57
C THR A 49 26.18 -6.79 -1.02
N ASN A 50 25.39 -6.60 -2.06
CA ASN A 50 25.06 -5.29 -2.60
C ASN A 50 23.65 -5.29 -3.23
N ILE A 51 23.14 -4.09 -3.48
CA ILE A 51 21.77 -3.86 -4.01
C ILE A 51 21.62 -4.46 -5.41
N GLU A 52 22.66 -4.39 -6.24
CA GLU A 52 22.64 -4.93 -7.60
C GLU A 52 22.47 -6.44 -7.61
N GLU A 53 23.19 -7.14 -6.73
CA GLU A 53 23.10 -8.57 -6.56
C GLU A 53 21.72 -8.99 -6.03
N LEU A 54 21.20 -8.26 -5.05
CA LEU A 54 19.87 -8.45 -4.51
C LEU A 54 18.78 -8.23 -5.56
N TYR A 55 18.88 -7.15 -6.34
CA TYR A 55 17.95 -6.85 -7.43
C TYR A 55 17.94 -7.96 -8.49
N ASN A 56 19.13 -8.42 -8.91
CA ASN A 56 19.24 -9.50 -9.88
C ASN A 56 18.65 -10.82 -9.34
N SER A 57 18.83 -11.11 -8.05
CA SER A 57 18.25 -12.29 -7.40
C SER A 57 16.72 -12.20 -7.35
N VAL A 58 16.17 -11.04 -6.99
CA VAL A 58 14.71 -10.82 -6.99
C VAL A 58 14.12 -10.95 -8.39
N LEU A 59 14.80 -10.41 -9.41
CA LEU A 59 14.33 -10.43 -10.80
C LEU A 59 14.26 -11.83 -11.42
N ILE A 60 15.14 -12.73 -11.01
CA ILE A 60 15.29 -14.03 -11.67
C ILE A 60 14.48 -15.11 -10.98
N GLU A 61 14.34 -15.05 -9.65
CA GLU A 61 13.92 -16.19 -8.86
C GLU A 61 12.64 -15.95 -8.02
N THR A 62 11.96 -14.83 -8.22
CA THR A 62 10.75 -14.55 -7.43
C THR A 62 9.48 -14.41 -8.28
N PRO A 63 8.30 -14.71 -7.73
CA PRO A 63 7.01 -14.45 -8.39
C PRO A 63 6.78 -12.95 -8.68
N LEU A 64 7.53 -12.05 -8.02
CA LEU A 64 7.45 -10.62 -8.21
C LEU A 64 8.27 -10.10 -9.41
N ALA A 65 9.06 -10.94 -10.04
CA ALA A 65 9.90 -10.56 -11.18
C ALA A 65 9.16 -9.76 -12.27
N PRO A 66 7.90 -10.08 -12.65
CA PRO A 66 7.16 -9.29 -13.63
C PRO A 66 6.95 -7.83 -13.20
N TYR A 67 6.78 -7.57 -11.89
CA TYR A 67 6.53 -6.23 -11.36
C TYR A 67 7.78 -5.35 -11.26
N PHE A 68 8.96 -5.97 -11.27
CA PHE A 68 10.25 -5.28 -11.32
C PHE A 68 10.66 -4.91 -12.75
N LYS A 69 10.35 -5.77 -13.72
CA LYS A 69 10.80 -5.60 -15.12
C LYS A 69 10.21 -4.34 -15.75
N GLY A 70 11.10 -3.44 -16.17
CA GLY A 70 10.72 -2.22 -16.89
C GLY A 70 10.27 -1.05 -16.01
N SER A 71 10.19 -1.24 -14.70
CA SER A 71 9.69 -0.23 -13.76
C SER A 71 10.80 0.42 -12.93
N LEU A 72 11.93 -0.23 -12.78
CA LEU A 72 13.04 0.19 -11.94
C LEU A 72 14.35 0.10 -12.72
N SER A 73 15.15 1.15 -12.65
CA SER A 73 16.51 1.18 -13.17
C SER A 73 17.51 0.93 -12.03
N HIS A 74 18.77 0.58 -12.39
CA HIS A 74 19.84 0.47 -11.40
C HIS A 74 20.06 1.77 -10.58
N GLN A 75 19.70 2.91 -11.13
CA GLN A 75 19.81 4.21 -10.45
C GLN A 75 18.73 4.43 -9.40
N ASP A 76 17.62 3.70 -9.47
CA ASP A 76 16.52 3.79 -8.50
C ASP A 76 16.76 2.95 -7.24
N LEU A 77 17.89 2.23 -7.18
CA LEU A 77 18.23 1.27 -6.11
C LEU A 77 19.06 1.87 -4.97
N ASP A 78 19.28 3.19 -4.94
CA ASP A 78 19.93 3.87 -3.81
C ASP A 78 19.07 3.85 -2.56
N GLU A 79 19.68 3.95 -1.37
CA GLU A 79 19.00 3.91 -0.06
C GLU A 79 17.77 4.82 0.06
N LEU A 80 17.81 5.97 -0.61
CA LEU A 80 16.72 6.95 -0.62
C LEU A 80 15.48 6.48 -1.43
N ASN A 81 15.61 5.40 -2.21
CA ASN A 81 14.59 4.99 -3.18
C ASN A 81 13.80 3.72 -2.79
N ILE A 82 14.00 3.15 -1.59
CA ILE A 82 13.29 1.92 -1.16
C ILE A 82 11.78 2.12 -1.17
N GLU A 83 11.31 3.27 -0.72
CA GLU A 83 9.89 3.60 -0.75
C GLU A 83 9.37 3.75 -2.20
N ILE A 84 10.20 4.24 -3.11
CA ILE A 84 9.88 4.29 -4.54
C ILE A 84 9.74 2.88 -5.10
N ILE A 85 10.70 1.99 -4.78
CA ILE A 85 10.66 0.58 -5.18
C ILE A 85 9.37 -0.07 -4.67
N ARG A 86 9.11 0.03 -3.37
CA ARG A 86 7.94 -0.53 -2.73
C ARG A 86 6.64 -0.04 -3.36
N ASN A 87 6.50 1.27 -3.55
CA ASN A 87 5.30 1.85 -4.14
C ASN A 87 5.14 1.48 -5.60
N THR A 88 6.23 1.36 -6.37
CA THR A 88 6.20 0.89 -7.76
C THR A 88 5.74 -0.56 -7.86
N LEU A 89 6.23 -1.44 -6.98
CA LEU A 89 5.79 -2.83 -6.93
C LEU A 89 4.31 -2.94 -6.57
N TYR A 90 3.86 -2.19 -5.59
CA TYR A 90 2.46 -2.17 -5.20
C TYR A 90 1.55 -1.64 -6.31
N LYS A 91 1.99 -0.61 -7.02
CA LYS A 91 1.26 -0.11 -8.20
C LYS A 91 1.07 -1.20 -9.23
N ASN A 92 2.16 -1.84 -9.66
CA ASN A 92 2.11 -2.88 -10.68
C ASN A 92 1.27 -4.08 -10.23
N TYR A 93 1.42 -4.49 -8.98
CA TYR A 93 0.62 -5.56 -8.38
C TYR A 93 -0.88 -5.23 -8.35
N LEU A 94 -1.26 -4.03 -7.93
CA LEU A 94 -2.67 -3.63 -7.86
C LEU A 94 -3.29 -3.52 -9.24
N GLU A 95 -2.56 -2.97 -10.22
CA GLU A 95 -3.01 -2.87 -11.61
C GLU A 95 -3.18 -4.25 -12.24
N ASP A 96 -2.25 -5.17 -12.03
CA ASP A 96 -2.32 -6.54 -12.53
C ASP A 96 -3.45 -7.32 -11.87
N PHE A 97 -3.59 -7.24 -10.55
CA PHE A 97 -4.66 -7.92 -9.83
C PHE A 97 -6.04 -7.40 -10.22
N HIS A 98 -6.20 -6.08 -10.33
CA HIS A 98 -7.45 -5.48 -10.79
C HIS A 98 -7.78 -5.90 -12.23
N ASN A 99 -6.79 -5.90 -13.12
CA ASN A 99 -6.98 -6.38 -14.48
C ASN A 99 -7.41 -7.86 -14.49
N TRP A 100 -6.74 -8.70 -13.70
CA TRP A 100 -7.08 -10.13 -13.64
C TRP A 100 -8.52 -10.37 -13.16
N VAL A 101 -8.97 -9.74 -12.07
CA VAL A 101 -10.35 -9.94 -11.58
C VAL A 101 -11.41 -9.47 -12.56
N ASN A 102 -11.08 -8.57 -13.47
CA ASN A 102 -12.00 -8.04 -14.49
C ASN A 102 -11.90 -8.73 -15.86
N THR A 103 -10.89 -9.57 -16.07
CA THR A 103 -10.67 -10.23 -17.37
C THR A 103 -10.69 -11.75 -17.32
N ASP A 104 -10.49 -12.34 -16.14
CA ASP A 104 -10.52 -13.80 -15.97
C ASP A 104 -11.92 -14.35 -16.27
N PRO A 105 -12.06 -15.37 -17.17
CA PRO A 105 -13.37 -15.87 -17.61
C PRO A 105 -14.25 -16.46 -16.49
N GLU A 106 -13.65 -16.92 -15.41
CA GLU A 106 -14.38 -17.51 -14.28
C GLU A 106 -14.82 -16.49 -13.23
N ILE A 107 -14.19 -15.31 -13.24
CA ILE A 107 -14.37 -14.29 -12.19
C ILE A 107 -15.04 -13.02 -12.73
N ALA A 108 -14.68 -12.59 -13.94
CA ALA A 108 -15.19 -11.37 -14.53
C ALA A 108 -16.73 -11.34 -14.60
N GLY A 109 -17.32 -10.23 -14.17
CA GLY A 109 -18.78 -10.07 -14.13
C GLY A 109 -19.50 -10.88 -13.05
N THR A 110 -18.77 -11.46 -12.10
CA THR A 110 -19.32 -12.11 -10.91
C THR A 110 -19.29 -11.20 -9.69
N PRO A 111 -20.08 -11.48 -8.63
CA PRO A 111 -19.96 -10.73 -7.38
C PRO A 111 -18.54 -10.74 -6.77
N THR A 112 -17.71 -11.72 -7.14
CA THR A 112 -16.29 -11.74 -6.73
C THR A 112 -15.54 -10.58 -7.37
N SER A 113 -15.70 -10.34 -8.68
CA SER A 113 -15.01 -9.23 -9.36
C SER A 113 -15.52 -7.88 -8.85
N ASP A 114 -16.81 -7.74 -8.57
CA ASP A 114 -17.38 -6.49 -8.07
C ASP A 114 -16.77 -6.10 -6.72
N VAL A 115 -16.77 -7.04 -5.76
CA VAL A 115 -16.20 -6.81 -4.42
C VAL A 115 -14.70 -6.59 -4.49
N MET A 116 -13.98 -7.42 -5.26
CA MET A 116 -12.53 -7.29 -5.37
C MET A 116 -12.12 -6.00 -6.06
N SER A 117 -12.84 -5.55 -7.08
CA SER A 117 -12.58 -4.26 -7.72
C SER A 117 -12.74 -3.12 -6.71
N GLU A 118 -13.81 -3.10 -5.90
CA GLU A 118 -14.01 -2.07 -4.88
C GLU A 118 -12.88 -2.05 -3.85
N VAL A 119 -12.42 -3.23 -3.39
CA VAL A 119 -11.31 -3.35 -2.44
C VAL A 119 -10.01 -2.82 -3.04
N LEU A 120 -9.69 -3.22 -4.28
CA LEU A 120 -8.44 -2.84 -4.95
C LEU A 120 -8.42 -1.36 -5.34
N GLU A 121 -9.55 -0.82 -5.79
CA GLU A 121 -9.71 0.60 -6.07
C GLU A 121 -9.52 1.45 -4.82
N PHE A 122 -10.11 1.03 -3.71
CA PHE A 122 -9.93 1.72 -2.43
C PHE A 122 -8.48 1.68 -1.95
N GLU A 123 -7.81 0.52 -2.07
CA GLU A 123 -6.38 0.40 -1.70
C GLU A 123 -5.49 1.28 -2.58
N ALA A 124 -5.79 1.39 -3.87
CA ALA A 124 -5.08 2.26 -4.80
C ALA A 124 -5.22 3.75 -4.43
N ASP A 125 -6.43 4.18 -4.09
CA ASP A 125 -6.70 5.54 -3.66
C ASP A 125 -6.01 5.86 -2.33
N ARG A 126 -6.12 4.95 -1.34
CA ARG A 126 -5.43 5.08 -0.05
C ARG A 126 -3.93 5.24 -0.23
N ARG A 127 -3.31 4.41 -1.09
CA ARG A 127 -1.88 4.52 -1.40
C ARG A 127 -1.54 5.84 -2.07
N SER A 128 -2.33 6.29 -3.03
CA SER A 128 -2.10 7.56 -3.72
C SER A 128 -2.14 8.75 -2.75
N ILE A 129 -3.08 8.74 -1.80
CA ILE A 129 -3.16 9.74 -0.74
C ILE A 129 -1.93 9.67 0.18
N ASN A 130 -1.57 8.47 0.66
CA ASN A 130 -0.43 8.29 1.56
C ASN A 130 0.91 8.62 0.91
N ILE A 131 1.13 8.24 -0.36
CA ILE A 131 2.32 8.66 -1.11
C ILE A 131 2.41 10.19 -1.18
N SER A 132 1.28 10.87 -1.40
CA SER A 132 1.24 12.34 -1.47
C SER A 132 1.60 12.96 -0.12
N LEU A 133 0.94 12.53 0.96
CA LEU A 133 1.17 13.05 2.32
C LEU A 133 2.62 12.81 2.79
N ASN A 134 3.14 11.61 2.57
CA ASN A 134 4.49 11.22 3.01
C ASN A 134 5.61 11.83 2.16
N SER A 135 5.28 12.35 0.98
CA SER A 135 6.28 12.97 0.10
C SER A 135 6.58 14.43 0.42
N PHE A 136 5.79 15.07 1.27
CA PHE A 136 6.03 16.47 1.63
C PHE A 136 7.32 16.62 2.44
N GLY A 137 8.17 17.56 2.02
CA GLY A 137 9.47 17.78 2.63
C GLY A 137 10.55 16.74 2.27
N THR A 138 10.27 15.84 1.34
CA THR A 138 11.23 14.88 0.80
C THR A 138 11.76 15.34 -0.57
N GLU A 139 12.80 14.66 -1.07
CA GLU A 139 13.38 14.92 -2.38
C GLU A 139 12.54 14.40 -3.56
N LEU A 140 11.42 13.70 -3.29
CA LEU A 140 10.56 13.12 -4.31
C LEU A 140 9.89 14.20 -5.15
N SER A 141 10.25 14.28 -6.44
CA SER A 141 9.66 15.26 -7.34
C SER A 141 8.18 15.00 -7.62
N LYS A 142 7.43 16.05 -7.99
CA LYS A 142 6.02 15.90 -8.42
C LYS A 142 5.85 14.95 -9.60
N ALA A 143 6.83 14.91 -10.51
CA ALA A 143 6.82 14.04 -11.67
C ALA A 143 7.04 12.57 -11.26
N ASP A 144 7.93 12.30 -10.32
CA ASP A 144 8.19 10.94 -9.82
C ASP A 144 7.04 10.47 -8.93
N ARG A 145 6.49 11.34 -8.08
CA ARG A 145 5.28 11.05 -7.30
C ARG A 145 4.14 10.55 -8.20
N LYS A 146 3.90 11.22 -9.33
CA LYS A 146 2.87 10.83 -10.30
C LYS A 146 3.09 9.43 -10.85
N LYS A 147 4.34 8.99 -11.05
CA LYS A 147 4.66 7.65 -11.57
C LYS A 147 4.30 6.54 -10.60
N LEU A 148 4.24 6.84 -9.29
CA LEU A 148 3.97 5.87 -8.23
C LEU A 148 2.49 5.58 -8.03
N TYR A 149 1.59 6.42 -8.54
CA TYR A 149 0.15 6.21 -8.36
C TYR A 149 -0.35 5.09 -9.25
N PRO A 150 -1.15 4.16 -8.70
CA PRO A 150 -1.89 3.20 -9.52
C PRO A 150 -2.85 3.89 -10.48
N SER A 151 -3.03 3.30 -11.66
CA SER A 151 -3.94 3.81 -12.69
C SER A 151 -5.37 3.25 -12.52
N LEU A 152 -5.82 3.17 -11.28
CA LEU A 152 -7.15 2.70 -10.90
C LEU A 152 -7.62 3.44 -9.63
N GLY A 153 -8.88 3.23 -9.26
CA GLY A 153 -9.50 3.90 -8.11
C GLY A 153 -10.42 5.05 -8.50
N LYS A 154 -11.20 5.52 -7.52
CA LYS A 154 -12.17 6.62 -7.69
C LYS A 154 -11.49 7.98 -7.91
N LEU A 155 -10.23 8.12 -7.48
CA LEU A 155 -9.43 9.33 -7.69
C LEU A 155 -8.76 9.36 -9.07
N HIS A 156 -8.62 8.22 -9.74
CA HIS A 156 -7.99 8.16 -11.06
C HIS A 156 -8.98 8.57 -12.16
N PRO A 157 -8.58 9.38 -13.18
CA PRO A 157 -7.26 10.02 -13.35
C PRO A 157 -7.15 11.44 -12.77
N GLU A 158 -8.27 12.14 -12.55
CA GLU A 158 -8.28 13.58 -12.25
C GLU A 158 -7.77 13.86 -10.84
N GLY A 159 -8.26 13.15 -9.83
CA GLY A 159 -7.82 13.29 -8.46
C GLY A 159 -6.34 12.97 -8.28
N THR A 160 -5.84 11.90 -8.92
CA THR A 160 -4.42 11.54 -8.88
C THR A 160 -3.54 12.59 -9.56
N MET A 161 -4.03 13.25 -10.61
CA MET A 161 -3.33 14.37 -11.23
C MET A 161 -3.26 15.58 -10.27
N MET A 162 -4.32 15.86 -9.54
CA MET A 162 -4.33 16.93 -8.53
C MET A 162 -3.42 16.58 -7.36
N LEU A 163 -3.47 15.33 -6.83
CA LEU A 163 -2.58 14.83 -5.80
C LEU A 163 -1.10 15.00 -6.18
N SER A 164 -0.74 14.71 -7.43
CA SER A 164 0.65 14.86 -7.90
C SER A 164 1.16 16.31 -7.83
N ARG A 165 0.28 17.29 -7.88
CA ARG A 165 0.60 18.72 -7.86
C ARG A 165 0.54 19.34 -6.47
N ALA A 166 -0.09 18.65 -5.51
CA ALA A 166 -0.23 19.16 -4.14
C ALA A 166 1.14 19.41 -3.48
N ASP A 167 1.24 20.50 -2.77
CA ASP A 167 2.45 20.91 -2.04
C ASP A 167 2.28 20.75 -0.52
N ASP A 168 1.05 20.59 -0.07
CA ASP A 168 0.67 20.49 1.33
C ASP A 168 -0.59 19.63 1.53
N VAL A 169 -0.96 19.44 2.79
CA VAL A 169 -2.13 18.67 3.19
C VAL A 169 -3.43 19.27 2.65
N GLU A 170 -3.52 20.58 2.56
CA GLU A 170 -4.71 21.27 2.03
C GLU A 170 -4.86 20.99 0.53
N GLY A 171 -3.76 20.96 -0.22
CA GLY A 171 -3.76 20.54 -1.62
C GLY A 171 -4.24 19.10 -1.81
N VAL A 172 -3.88 18.19 -0.89
CA VAL A 172 -4.40 16.81 -0.88
C VAL A 172 -5.90 16.81 -0.59
N ARG A 173 -6.36 17.56 0.42
CA ARG A 173 -7.78 17.67 0.75
C ARG A 173 -8.61 18.12 -0.45
N ILE A 174 -8.16 19.14 -1.17
CA ILE A 174 -8.84 19.62 -2.38
C ILE A 174 -8.85 18.54 -3.47
N ALA A 175 -7.76 17.81 -3.63
CA ALA A 175 -7.67 16.76 -4.64
C ALA A 175 -8.65 15.59 -4.40
N VAL A 176 -8.95 15.27 -3.15
CA VAL A 176 -9.88 14.18 -2.79
C VAL A 176 -11.35 14.65 -2.65
N GLU A 177 -11.61 15.93 -2.78
CA GLU A 177 -12.94 16.53 -2.57
C GLU A 177 -14.02 15.99 -3.54
N SER A 178 -13.59 15.49 -4.71
CA SER A 178 -14.47 14.86 -5.69
C SER A 178 -15.10 13.55 -5.19
N VAL A 179 -14.48 12.90 -4.19
CA VAL A 179 -14.96 11.67 -3.58
C VAL A 179 -15.47 11.98 -2.18
N ALA A 180 -16.79 11.98 -2.00
CA ALA A 180 -17.46 12.41 -0.77
C ALA A 180 -16.96 11.67 0.49
N GLU A 181 -16.60 10.39 0.34
CA GLU A 181 -16.07 9.57 1.43
C GLU A 181 -14.72 10.11 1.91
N TYR A 182 -13.79 10.36 1.00
CA TYR A 182 -12.44 10.86 1.34
C TYR A 182 -12.49 12.29 1.86
N LYS A 183 -13.34 13.13 1.28
CA LYS A 183 -13.62 14.47 1.85
C LYS A 183 -14.02 14.37 3.32
N SER A 184 -14.97 13.47 3.64
CA SER A 184 -15.44 13.24 5.01
C SER A 184 -14.29 12.81 5.95
N PHE A 185 -13.32 12.03 5.48
CA PHE A 185 -12.18 11.61 6.29
C PHE A 185 -11.30 12.81 6.68
N PHE A 186 -10.99 13.67 5.72
CA PHE A 186 -10.22 14.89 6.02
C PHE A 186 -10.95 15.86 6.93
N ASP A 187 -12.27 15.99 6.79
CA ASP A 187 -13.08 16.84 7.65
C ASP A 187 -13.11 16.31 9.11
N GLN A 188 -13.11 14.98 9.30
CA GLN A 188 -13.13 14.35 10.64
C GLN A 188 -11.76 14.40 11.34
N THR A 189 -10.67 14.41 10.61
CA THR A 189 -9.31 14.42 11.20
C THR A 189 -8.86 15.82 11.62
N GLY A 190 -9.59 16.88 11.25
CA GLY A 190 -9.19 18.26 11.54
C GLY A 190 -7.90 18.71 10.87
N LEU A 191 -7.41 17.95 9.90
CA LEU A 191 -6.19 18.26 9.12
C LEU A 191 -6.30 19.58 8.34
N SER A 192 -7.49 20.16 8.25
CA SER A 192 -7.77 21.42 7.55
C SER A 192 -7.44 22.69 8.36
N GLN A 193 -7.10 22.58 9.64
CA GLN A 193 -6.78 23.77 10.47
C GLN A 193 -5.27 23.90 10.70
N GLY A 194 -4.56 24.41 9.71
CA GLY A 194 -3.33 25.20 9.80
C GLY A 194 -2.30 24.85 10.91
N GLY A 195 -1.86 23.61 11.00
CA GLY A 195 -0.77 23.23 11.87
C GLY A 195 0.27 22.41 11.13
N GLY A 196 1.36 23.05 10.72
CA GLY A 196 2.53 22.34 10.17
C GLY A 196 3.17 21.45 11.23
N GLY A 197 2.79 20.18 11.24
CA GLY A 197 3.36 19.16 12.12
C GLY A 197 3.44 17.84 11.37
N ALA A 198 4.56 17.15 11.53
CA ALA A 198 4.83 15.86 10.93
C ALA A 198 3.68 14.86 11.14
N VAL A 199 3.38 14.08 10.12
CA VAL A 199 2.29 13.09 10.00
C VAL A 199 2.27 12.02 11.12
N GLY A 200 3.23 12.05 12.03
CA GLY A 200 3.41 11.04 13.08
C GLY A 200 2.70 11.28 14.43
N ASN A 201 2.12 12.46 14.70
CA ASN A 201 1.61 12.74 16.05
C ASN A 201 0.60 13.90 16.07
N MET A 202 -0.53 13.79 15.40
CA MET A 202 -1.61 14.76 15.50
C MET A 202 -2.78 14.27 16.36
N ALA A 203 -2.52 14.10 17.65
CA ALA A 203 -3.52 14.15 18.71
C ALA A 203 -3.55 15.58 19.27
N GLY A 204 -4.43 16.43 18.76
CA GLY A 204 -4.50 17.83 19.19
C GLY A 204 -5.76 18.55 18.75
N GLY A 205 -6.91 18.03 19.10
CA GLY A 205 -8.20 18.72 18.97
C GLY A 205 -8.95 18.65 20.28
N THR A 206 -9.38 19.79 20.77
CA THR A 206 -10.13 19.98 22.02
C THR A 206 -11.38 19.10 22.06
N GLY A 207 -11.39 18.06 22.93
CA GLY A 207 -12.61 17.51 23.51
C GLY A 207 -13.33 16.36 22.78
N GLY A 208 -12.68 15.64 21.87
CA GLY A 208 -13.17 14.40 21.28
C GLY A 208 -11.99 13.54 20.84
N GLU A 209 -12.11 12.20 20.89
CA GLU A 209 -11.11 11.29 20.33
C GLU A 209 -10.87 11.64 18.86
N SER A 210 -9.79 12.38 18.57
CA SER A 210 -9.37 12.72 17.22
C SER A 210 -8.92 11.42 16.54
N ARG A 211 -9.72 10.90 15.63
CA ARG A 211 -9.35 9.73 14.84
C ARG A 211 -8.27 10.12 13.84
N SER A 212 -7.27 9.28 13.68
CA SER A 212 -6.28 9.47 12.63
C SER A 212 -6.88 9.16 11.25
N LEU A 213 -6.27 9.69 10.20
CA LEU A 213 -6.68 9.37 8.82
C LEU A 213 -6.57 7.86 8.55
N GLU A 214 -5.53 7.22 9.10
CA GLU A 214 -5.34 5.77 9.00
C GLU A 214 -6.48 4.99 9.67
N ASP A 215 -6.98 5.43 10.83
CA ASP A 215 -8.11 4.78 11.50
C ASP A 215 -9.38 4.81 10.63
N LEU A 216 -9.60 5.91 9.92
CA LEU A 216 -10.74 6.06 9.00
C LEU A 216 -10.57 5.18 7.76
N PHE A 217 -9.35 5.06 7.21
CA PHE A 217 -9.05 4.13 6.14
C PHE A 217 -9.26 2.67 6.58
N TYR A 218 -8.80 2.30 7.77
CA TYR A 218 -9.03 0.97 8.33
C TYR A 218 -10.50 0.67 8.54
N GLN A 219 -11.26 1.64 9.06
CA GLN A 219 -12.70 1.48 9.20
C GLN A 219 -13.38 1.24 7.85
N LYS A 220 -13.00 1.99 6.81
CA LYS A 220 -13.55 1.83 5.47
C LYS A 220 -13.16 0.49 4.84
N GLU A 221 -11.91 0.07 4.97
CA GLU A 221 -11.45 -1.25 4.51
C GLU A 221 -12.26 -2.37 5.16
N MET A 222 -12.57 -2.26 6.47
CA MET A 222 -13.45 -3.21 7.16
C MET A 222 -14.86 -3.20 6.61
N GLU A 223 -15.43 -2.04 6.29
CA GLU A 223 -16.77 -1.91 5.71
C GLU A 223 -16.85 -2.61 4.35
N ILE A 224 -15.91 -2.33 3.46
CA ILE A 224 -15.82 -2.97 2.14
C ILE A 224 -15.61 -4.49 2.30
N SER A 225 -14.70 -4.90 3.18
CA SER A 225 -14.45 -6.33 3.43
C SER A 225 -15.67 -7.06 3.97
N LYS A 226 -16.51 -6.41 4.80
CA LYS A 226 -17.77 -6.99 5.27
C LYS A 226 -18.77 -7.26 4.14
N LEU A 227 -18.78 -6.45 3.09
CA LEU A 227 -19.66 -6.68 1.94
C LEU A 227 -19.40 -8.03 1.27
N ALA A 228 -18.15 -8.51 1.28
CA ALA A 228 -17.82 -9.83 0.75
C ALA A 228 -18.63 -10.96 1.40
N PHE A 229 -19.00 -10.83 2.68
CA PHE A 229 -19.76 -11.84 3.41
C PHE A 229 -21.27 -11.77 3.16
N THR A 230 -21.76 -10.71 2.52
CA THR A 230 -23.18 -10.59 2.14
C THR A 230 -23.48 -11.40 0.88
N TYR A 231 -22.48 -11.69 0.06
CA TYR A 231 -22.60 -12.53 -1.13
C TYR A 231 -22.23 -13.97 -0.81
N GLN A 232 -23.11 -14.92 -1.16
CA GLN A 232 -22.85 -16.34 -0.97
C GLN A 232 -21.91 -16.86 -2.08
N PHE A 233 -21.02 -17.79 -1.72
CA PHE A 233 -20.17 -18.51 -2.66
C PHE A 233 -19.21 -17.65 -3.49
N THR A 234 -18.69 -16.55 -2.93
CA THR A 234 -17.70 -15.70 -3.60
C THR A 234 -16.29 -15.99 -3.11
N HIS A 235 -15.30 -15.96 -3.99
CA HIS A 235 -13.89 -16.07 -3.61
C HIS A 235 -13.38 -14.84 -2.84
N ALA A 236 -14.05 -13.69 -2.98
CA ALA A 236 -13.74 -12.46 -2.24
C ALA A 236 -13.81 -12.65 -0.72
N VAL A 237 -14.64 -13.59 -0.22
CA VAL A 237 -14.75 -13.92 1.20
C VAL A 237 -13.40 -14.34 1.79
N VAL A 238 -12.60 -15.10 1.06
CA VAL A 238 -11.28 -15.57 1.52
C VAL A 238 -10.33 -14.39 1.69
N TYR A 239 -10.28 -13.48 0.70
CA TYR A 239 -9.47 -12.27 0.77
C TYR A 239 -9.91 -11.39 1.94
N ALA A 240 -11.20 -11.10 2.04
CA ALA A 240 -11.78 -10.29 3.10
C ALA A 240 -11.51 -10.88 4.50
N TRP A 241 -11.63 -12.21 4.64
CA TRP A 241 -11.34 -12.88 5.91
C TRP A 241 -9.89 -12.69 6.34
N VAL A 242 -8.93 -12.85 5.42
CA VAL A 242 -7.51 -12.64 5.73
C VAL A 242 -7.27 -11.19 6.16
N LYS A 243 -7.79 -10.22 5.41
CA LYS A 243 -7.64 -8.79 5.73
C LYS A 243 -8.23 -8.42 7.08
N LEU A 244 -9.43 -8.90 7.39
CA LEU A 244 -10.04 -8.67 8.71
C LEU A 244 -9.26 -9.32 9.86
N ARG A 245 -8.67 -10.49 9.64
CA ARG A 245 -7.82 -11.16 10.64
C ARG A 245 -6.52 -10.39 10.90
N GLU A 246 -5.90 -9.83 9.88
CA GLU A 246 -4.74 -8.95 10.03
C GLU A 246 -5.05 -7.73 10.90
N GLN A 247 -6.15 -7.05 10.63
CA GLN A 247 -6.55 -5.88 11.39
C GLN A 247 -6.77 -6.20 12.88
N VAL A 248 -7.42 -7.33 13.19
CA VAL A 248 -7.60 -7.79 14.57
C VAL A 248 -6.25 -8.04 15.25
N ARG A 249 -5.27 -8.59 14.55
CA ARG A 249 -3.93 -8.81 15.07
C ARG A 249 -3.23 -7.48 15.36
N ASN A 250 -3.22 -6.56 14.39
CA ASN A 250 -2.58 -5.26 14.54
C ASN A 250 -3.14 -4.45 15.72
N GLN A 251 -4.45 -4.52 15.95
CA GLN A 251 -5.10 -3.88 17.10
C GLN A 251 -4.68 -4.50 18.43
N ARG A 252 -4.49 -5.83 18.50
CA ARG A 252 -4.00 -6.49 19.73
C ARG A 252 -2.56 -6.11 20.02
N ASP A 253 -1.69 -6.19 19.02
CA ASP A 253 -0.27 -5.84 19.16
C ASP A 253 -0.10 -4.37 19.61
N ALA A 254 -0.95 -3.46 19.15
CA ALA A 254 -0.98 -2.08 19.60
C ALA A 254 -1.48 -1.92 21.06
N SER A 255 -2.42 -2.76 21.51
CA SER A 255 -2.92 -2.73 22.89
C SER A 255 -1.97 -3.35 23.90
N ASP A 256 -1.13 -4.29 23.49
CA ASP A 256 -0.16 -4.96 24.37
C ASP A 256 1.15 -4.14 24.55
N THR A 257 1.29 -3.03 23.81
CA THR A 257 2.47 -2.15 23.85
C THR A 257 2.23 -0.87 24.68
N CYS A 258 1.00 -0.65 25.16
CA CYS A 258 0.62 0.43 26.08
C CYS A 258 0.54 -0.06 27.52
#